data_f22b13f63c7ea7037cb7d83eb07ff653
#
_entry.id   f22b13f63c7ea7037cb7d83eb07ff653
#
_cell.length_a   1.000
_cell.length_b   1.000
_cell.length_c   1.000
_cell.angle_alpha   90.00
_cell.angle_beta   90.00
_cell.angle_gamma   90.00
#
_symmetry.space_group_name_H-M   'P 1'
#
loop_
_entity.id
_entity.type
_entity.pdbx_description
1 polymer ?
#
loop_
_entity_poly.entity_id
_entity_poly.type
_entity_poly.pdbx_seq_one_letter_code
_entity_poly.pdbx_strand_id
1 'polypeptide(L)'
;MSSLTIRNASIADIELIRELNLQVWPQTYSHLQTPGQVNYMLDMMYSKDALEKQMADGHQFIILYDKHIPIGFASYGEIEEHIFKLHKLYILPAHHGGGKGRFVIDFIKNDILTKGAEALQLNVNRKNVAKNFYEKIGFKVIRSEDKDIGNGYFMNDYVMEKKLTNEHEEFKNSL
;
A
#
# COMPACT_ATOMS: atom_id res chain seq x y z
N MET A 1 14.23 21.43 -1.62
CA MET A 1 12.78 21.27 -1.89
C MET A 1 12.51 19.84 -2.32
N SER A 2 11.46 19.24 -1.78
CA SER A 2 11.04 17.91 -2.25
C SER A 2 10.54 18.00 -3.69
N SER A 3 11.06 17.14 -4.57
CA SER A 3 10.61 16.98 -5.95
C SER A 3 9.45 15.96 -6.08
N LEU A 4 8.99 15.44 -4.95
CA LEU A 4 7.96 14.41 -4.88
C LEU A 4 6.57 15.01 -5.08
N THR A 5 5.80 14.40 -5.94
CA THR A 5 4.39 14.70 -6.15
C THR A 5 3.57 13.43 -6.23
N ILE A 6 2.29 13.52 -5.87
CA ILE A 6 1.33 12.42 -5.95
C ILE A 6 0.16 12.85 -6.81
N ARG A 7 -0.27 11.96 -7.69
CA ARG A 7 -1.46 12.15 -8.53
C ARG A 7 -2.42 10.99 -8.33
N ASN A 8 -3.71 11.28 -8.27
CA ASN A 8 -4.75 10.26 -8.36
C ASN A 8 -4.67 9.53 -9.70
N ALA A 9 -4.82 8.22 -9.68
CA ALA A 9 -4.84 7.37 -10.85
C ALA A 9 -6.27 6.95 -11.22
N SER A 10 -6.47 6.68 -12.49
CA SER A 10 -7.72 6.19 -13.07
C SER A 10 -7.48 4.93 -13.90
N ILE A 11 -8.53 4.41 -14.52
CA ILE A 11 -8.46 3.28 -15.47
C ILE A 11 -7.42 3.52 -16.56
N ALA A 12 -7.24 4.77 -17.01
CA ALA A 12 -6.23 5.13 -18.01
C ALA A 12 -4.77 4.88 -17.55
N ASP A 13 -4.55 4.73 -16.25
CA ASP A 13 -3.22 4.52 -15.66
C ASP A 13 -2.89 3.04 -15.37
N ILE A 14 -3.79 2.12 -15.70
CA ILE A 14 -3.61 0.69 -15.37
C ILE A 14 -2.33 0.12 -15.95
N GLU A 15 -2.00 0.43 -17.20
CA GLU A 15 -0.76 -0.07 -17.82
C GLU A 15 0.48 0.49 -17.11
N LEU A 16 0.48 1.76 -16.73
CA LEU A 16 1.57 2.34 -15.94
C LEU A 16 1.73 1.65 -14.58
N ILE A 17 0.63 1.37 -13.89
CA ILE A 17 0.65 0.65 -12.61
C ILE A 17 1.24 -0.75 -12.80
N ARG A 18 0.85 -1.46 -13.86
CA ARG A 18 1.37 -2.79 -14.18
C ARG A 18 2.86 -2.76 -14.51
N GLU A 19 3.31 -1.78 -15.29
CA GLU A 19 4.73 -1.59 -15.62
C GLU A 19 5.57 -1.32 -14.37
N LEU A 20 5.12 -0.44 -13.50
CA LEU A 20 5.79 -0.17 -12.22
C LEU A 20 5.84 -1.43 -11.36
N ASN A 21 4.76 -2.16 -11.28
CA ASN A 21 4.69 -3.38 -10.47
C ASN A 21 5.64 -4.47 -10.95
N LEU A 22 5.78 -4.66 -12.26
CA LEU A 22 6.71 -5.63 -12.83
C LEU A 22 8.18 -5.32 -12.51
N GLN A 23 8.51 -4.06 -12.23
CA GLN A 23 9.86 -3.66 -11.81
C GLN A 23 10.10 -3.88 -10.31
N VAL A 24 9.04 -3.97 -9.50
CA VAL A 24 9.13 -4.08 -8.03
C VAL A 24 9.00 -5.53 -7.58
N TRP A 25 7.98 -6.23 -8.03
CA TRP A 25 7.58 -7.53 -7.48
C TRP A 25 8.63 -8.64 -7.59
N PRO A 26 9.31 -8.84 -8.71
CA PRO A 26 10.33 -9.88 -8.80
C PRO A 26 11.44 -9.73 -7.76
N GLN A 27 11.86 -8.49 -7.48
CA GLN A 27 12.90 -8.21 -6.49
C GLN A 27 12.41 -8.35 -5.05
N THR A 28 11.15 -7.99 -4.80
CA THR A 28 10.57 -8.02 -3.45
C THR A 28 10.20 -9.45 -3.03
N TYR A 29 9.58 -10.21 -3.91
CA TYR A 29 8.94 -11.48 -3.57
C TYR A 29 9.69 -12.73 -4.02
N SER A 30 10.70 -12.64 -4.88
CA SER A 30 11.51 -13.80 -5.31
C SER A 30 12.17 -14.56 -4.17
N HIS A 31 12.47 -13.88 -3.06
CA HIS A 31 13.04 -14.48 -1.85
C HIS A 31 12.01 -14.99 -0.85
N LEU A 32 10.74 -14.60 -1.00
CA LEU A 32 9.66 -14.86 -0.05
C LEU A 32 8.71 -15.96 -0.52
N GLN A 33 8.55 -16.08 -1.83
CA GLN A 33 7.55 -16.94 -2.47
C GLN A 33 8.18 -17.73 -3.63
N THR A 34 7.57 -18.86 -3.98
CA THR A 34 7.95 -19.62 -5.17
C THR A 34 7.59 -18.84 -6.44
N PRO A 35 8.30 -19.07 -7.59
CA PRO A 35 7.95 -18.43 -8.85
C PRO A 35 6.50 -18.69 -9.28
N GLY A 36 5.99 -19.89 -9.04
CA GLY A 36 4.59 -20.22 -9.33
C GLY A 36 3.59 -19.40 -8.53
N GLN A 37 3.85 -19.21 -7.25
CA GLN A 37 3.02 -18.37 -6.38
C GLN A 37 3.10 -16.90 -6.77
N VAL A 38 4.28 -16.38 -7.08
CA VAL A 38 4.45 -14.99 -7.54
C VAL A 38 3.64 -14.75 -8.82
N ASN A 39 3.75 -15.63 -9.80
CA ASN A 39 2.99 -15.51 -11.05
C ASN A 39 1.47 -15.58 -10.83
N TYR A 40 1.02 -16.49 -9.97
CA TYR A 40 -0.39 -16.61 -9.61
C TYR A 40 -0.91 -15.33 -8.95
N MET A 41 -0.14 -14.76 -8.00
CA MET A 41 -0.50 -13.53 -7.30
C MET A 41 -0.50 -12.32 -8.26
N LEU A 42 0.44 -12.25 -9.19
CA LEU A 42 0.50 -11.20 -10.21
C LEU A 42 -0.74 -11.21 -11.08
N ASP A 43 -1.16 -12.39 -11.56
CA ASP A 43 -2.37 -12.53 -12.36
C ASP A 43 -3.63 -12.16 -11.56
N MET A 44 -3.76 -12.69 -10.35
CA MET A 44 -4.91 -12.46 -9.49
C MET A 44 -5.08 -10.99 -9.07
N MET A 45 -4.00 -10.27 -8.82
CA MET A 45 -4.04 -8.92 -8.24
C MET A 45 -3.71 -7.79 -9.22
N TYR A 46 -3.01 -8.09 -10.32
CA TYR A 46 -2.45 -7.09 -11.24
C TYR A 46 -2.80 -7.30 -12.70
N SER A 47 -3.67 -8.25 -13.03
CA SER A 47 -4.25 -8.28 -14.37
C SER A 47 -5.08 -7.00 -14.60
N LYS A 48 -5.27 -6.63 -15.87
CA LYS A 48 -6.10 -5.47 -16.21
C LYS A 48 -7.48 -5.56 -15.56
N ASP A 49 -8.14 -6.71 -15.70
CA ASP A 49 -9.47 -6.94 -15.14
C ASP A 49 -9.49 -6.85 -13.63
N ALA A 50 -8.44 -7.36 -12.95
CA ALA A 50 -8.32 -7.28 -11.49
C ALA A 50 -8.19 -5.82 -11.01
N LEU A 51 -7.38 -5.01 -11.69
CA LEU A 51 -7.20 -3.60 -11.35
C LEU A 51 -8.45 -2.77 -11.64
N GLU A 52 -9.12 -3.02 -12.77
CA GLU A 52 -10.41 -2.38 -13.08
C GLU A 52 -11.46 -2.70 -12.00
N LYS A 53 -11.54 -3.97 -11.58
CA LYS A 53 -12.46 -4.39 -10.53
C LYS A 53 -12.13 -3.72 -9.19
N GLN A 54 -10.86 -3.65 -8.80
CA GLN A 54 -10.45 -2.99 -7.57
C GLN A 54 -10.83 -1.51 -7.57
N MET A 55 -10.64 -0.82 -8.68
CA MET A 55 -11.07 0.59 -8.81
C MET A 55 -12.59 0.73 -8.73
N ALA A 56 -13.35 -0.18 -9.37
CA ALA A 56 -14.81 -0.21 -9.29
C ALA A 56 -15.31 -0.50 -7.86
N ASP A 57 -14.58 -1.32 -7.11
CA ASP A 57 -14.89 -1.65 -5.71
C ASP A 57 -14.49 -0.55 -4.72
N GLY A 58 -13.98 0.58 -5.19
CA GLY A 58 -13.68 1.76 -4.37
C GLY A 58 -12.21 1.89 -3.92
N HIS A 59 -11.30 1.07 -4.45
CA HIS A 59 -9.88 1.26 -4.19
C HIS A 59 -9.39 2.52 -4.90
N GLN A 60 -8.89 3.48 -4.12
CA GLN A 60 -8.26 4.68 -4.64
C GLN A 60 -6.80 4.38 -4.95
N PHE A 61 -6.44 4.53 -6.22
CA PHE A 61 -5.03 4.40 -6.67
C PHE A 61 -4.38 5.77 -6.80
N ILE A 62 -3.10 5.83 -6.44
CA ILE A 62 -2.26 7.02 -6.57
C ILE A 62 -0.91 6.63 -7.16
N ILE A 63 -0.29 7.57 -7.89
CA ILE A 63 1.05 7.40 -8.47
C ILE A 63 1.97 8.44 -7.87
N LEU A 64 3.12 7.98 -7.39
CA LEU A 64 4.20 8.80 -6.84
C LEU A 64 5.18 9.16 -7.97
N TYR A 65 5.49 10.44 -8.08
CA TYR A 65 6.48 10.98 -9.00
C TYR A 65 7.64 11.61 -8.25
N ASP A 66 8.84 11.43 -8.78
CA ASP A 66 10.00 12.25 -8.45
C ASP A 66 10.34 13.10 -9.66
N LYS A 67 10.21 14.42 -9.51
CA LYS A 67 10.20 15.38 -10.64
C LYS A 67 9.06 15.04 -11.59
N HIS A 68 9.31 14.44 -12.72
CA HIS A 68 8.28 14.03 -13.69
C HIS A 68 8.30 12.52 -13.97
N ILE A 69 9.11 11.77 -13.21
CA ILE A 69 9.31 10.34 -13.40
C ILE A 69 8.41 9.59 -12.43
N PRO A 70 7.53 8.69 -12.89
CA PRO A 70 6.76 7.83 -12.01
C PRO A 70 7.69 6.81 -11.35
N ILE A 71 7.70 6.77 -10.03
CA ILE A 71 8.62 5.94 -9.24
C ILE A 71 7.92 4.95 -8.30
N GLY A 72 6.61 5.01 -8.21
CA GLY A 72 5.85 4.12 -7.35
C GLY A 72 4.36 4.36 -7.45
N PHE A 73 3.62 3.50 -6.78
CA PHE A 73 2.16 3.59 -6.69
C PHE A 73 1.66 3.03 -5.37
N ALA A 74 0.44 3.41 -5.01
CA ALA A 74 -0.26 2.86 -3.85
C ALA A 74 -1.75 2.73 -4.14
N SER A 75 -2.43 1.92 -3.35
CA SER A 75 -3.89 1.89 -3.33
C SER A 75 -4.41 1.70 -1.91
N TYR A 76 -5.55 2.31 -1.63
CA TYR A 76 -6.20 2.29 -0.33
C TYR A 76 -7.69 2.45 -0.47
N GLY A 77 -8.44 2.07 0.57
CA GLY A 77 -9.88 2.23 0.61
C GLY A 77 -10.46 1.87 1.96
N GLU A 78 -11.70 2.23 2.18
CA GLU A 78 -12.45 1.85 3.38
C GLU A 78 -12.82 0.37 3.32
N ILE A 79 -12.57 -0.37 4.41
CA ILE A 79 -12.89 -1.79 4.53
C ILE A 79 -14.01 -2.05 5.52
N GLU A 80 -14.14 -1.21 6.52
CA GLU A 80 -15.21 -1.16 7.52
C GLU A 80 -15.46 0.29 7.86
N GLU A 81 -16.56 0.60 8.50
CA GLU A 81 -16.89 1.97 8.90
C GLU A 81 -15.74 2.62 9.67
N HIS A 82 -15.18 3.70 9.12
CA HIS A 82 -14.05 4.47 9.64
C HIS A 82 -12.69 3.73 9.67
N ILE A 83 -12.62 2.48 9.18
CA ILE A 83 -11.37 1.72 9.07
C ILE A 83 -10.95 1.63 7.60
N PHE A 84 -9.80 2.18 7.29
CA PHE A 84 -9.21 2.17 5.96
C PHE A 84 -8.08 1.16 5.88
N LYS A 85 -7.84 0.64 4.69
CA LYS A 85 -6.72 -0.28 4.42
C LYS A 85 -5.85 0.25 3.31
N LEU A 86 -4.54 0.24 3.57
CA LEU A 86 -3.52 0.35 2.54
C LEU A 86 -3.39 -1.02 1.87
N HIS A 87 -3.88 -1.14 0.65
CA HIS A 87 -3.85 -2.40 -0.09
C HIS A 87 -2.50 -2.62 -0.77
N LYS A 88 -1.89 -1.55 -1.30
CA LYS A 88 -0.65 -1.58 -2.05
C LYS A 88 0.19 -0.34 -1.75
N LEU A 89 1.49 -0.53 -1.58
CA LEU A 89 2.49 0.54 -1.58
C LEU A 89 3.80 -0.03 -2.09
N TYR A 90 4.19 0.38 -3.27
CA TYR A 90 5.42 -0.06 -3.91
C TYR A 90 6.15 1.10 -4.53
N ILE A 91 7.46 1.19 -4.25
CA ILE A 91 8.38 2.19 -4.78
C ILE A 91 9.49 1.43 -5.48
N LEU A 92 9.89 1.88 -6.67
CA LEU A 92 10.98 1.27 -7.42
C LEU A 92 12.23 1.13 -6.55
N PRO A 93 12.91 -0.03 -6.55
CA PRO A 93 14.06 -0.28 -5.67
C PRO A 93 15.16 0.78 -5.79
N ALA A 94 15.43 1.29 -6.99
CA ALA A 94 16.41 2.35 -7.21
C ALA A 94 16.04 3.68 -6.55
N HIS A 95 14.79 3.85 -6.13
CA HIS A 95 14.27 5.06 -5.51
C HIS A 95 13.92 4.89 -4.03
N HIS A 96 14.27 3.76 -3.41
CA HIS A 96 14.06 3.54 -1.98
C HIS A 96 14.83 4.56 -1.13
N GLY A 97 14.33 4.82 0.07
CA GLY A 97 14.93 5.75 1.02
C GLY A 97 14.48 7.20 0.82
N GLY A 98 15.11 8.11 1.57
CA GLY A 98 14.80 9.54 1.50
C GLY A 98 13.40 9.92 1.97
N GLY A 99 12.73 9.08 2.77
CA GLY A 99 11.41 9.36 3.32
C GLY A 99 10.25 9.24 2.33
N LYS A 100 10.46 8.64 1.16
CA LYS A 100 9.43 8.53 0.11
C LYS A 100 8.22 7.71 0.54
N GLY A 101 8.45 6.57 1.20
CA GLY A 101 7.33 5.75 1.73
C GLY A 101 6.52 6.51 2.76
N ARG A 102 7.18 7.21 3.67
CA ARG A 102 6.50 8.07 4.65
C ARG A 102 5.72 9.20 3.99
N PHE A 103 6.26 9.80 2.96
CA PHE A 103 5.56 10.83 2.18
C PHE A 103 4.24 10.33 1.60
N VAL A 104 4.22 9.10 1.05
CA VAL A 104 3.00 8.46 0.54
C VAL A 104 2.00 8.17 1.68
N ILE A 105 2.47 7.60 2.78
CA ILE A 105 1.61 7.30 3.94
C ILE A 105 1.00 8.58 4.52
N ASP A 106 1.76 9.66 4.64
CA ASP A 106 1.25 10.95 5.14
C ASP A 106 0.19 11.54 4.20
N PHE A 107 0.39 11.42 2.88
CA PHE A 107 -0.61 11.82 1.89
C PHE A 107 -1.92 11.03 2.08
N ILE A 108 -1.83 9.70 2.17
CA ILE A 108 -2.99 8.82 2.36
C ILE A 108 -3.69 9.14 3.68
N LYS A 109 -2.92 9.27 4.76
CA LYS A 109 -3.46 9.63 6.08
C LYS A 109 -4.25 10.93 6.04
N ASN A 110 -3.72 11.97 5.41
CA ASN A 110 -4.41 13.24 5.30
C ASN A 110 -5.71 13.13 4.48
N ASP A 111 -5.71 12.35 3.40
CA ASP A 111 -6.92 12.13 2.60
C ASP A 111 -7.99 11.38 3.38
N ILE A 112 -7.66 10.25 4.01
CA ILE A 112 -8.64 9.44 4.72
C ILE A 112 -9.15 10.08 6.01
N LEU A 113 -8.37 10.94 6.66
CA LEU A 113 -8.83 11.74 7.81
C LEU A 113 -9.98 12.67 7.41
N THR A 114 -9.97 13.23 6.19
CA THR A 114 -11.10 14.03 5.68
C THR A 114 -12.37 13.20 5.46
N LYS A 115 -12.24 11.89 5.39
CA LYS A 115 -13.33 10.92 5.20
C LYS A 115 -13.76 10.25 6.50
N GLY A 116 -13.27 10.74 7.65
CA GLY A 116 -13.64 10.24 8.96
C GLY A 116 -12.88 8.99 9.42
N ALA A 117 -11.71 8.71 8.85
CA ALA A 117 -10.92 7.55 9.24
C ALA A 117 -10.47 7.61 10.70
N GLU A 118 -10.59 6.51 11.41
CA GLU A 118 -10.10 6.33 12.77
C GLU A 118 -8.85 5.46 12.82
N ALA A 119 -8.65 4.61 11.83
CA ALA A 119 -7.48 3.74 11.72
C ALA A 119 -7.11 3.43 10.27
N LEU A 120 -5.84 3.18 10.05
CA LEU A 120 -5.30 2.65 8.80
C LEU A 120 -4.65 1.29 9.06
N GLN A 121 -5.12 0.27 8.35
CA GLN A 121 -4.58 -1.09 8.40
C GLN A 121 -3.78 -1.42 7.14
N LEU A 122 -2.92 -2.43 7.24
CA LEU A 122 -2.24 -3.04 6.11
C LEU A 122 -1.91 -4.50 6.41
N ASN A 123 -1.67 -5.27 5.35
CA ASN A 123 -1.10 -6.60 5.46
C ASN A 123 0.34 -6.57 4.97
N VAL A 124 1.22 -7.29 5.66
CA VAL A 124 2.61 -7.47 5.26
C VAL A 124 3.02 -8.92 5.48
N ASN A 125 3.68 -9.52 4.48
CA ASN A 125 4.19 -10.88 4.62
C ASN A 125 5.11 -10.98 5.85
N ARG A 126 4.94 -12.02 6.66
CA ARG A 126 5.70 -12.19 7.92
C ARG A 126 7.22 -12.22 7.73
N LYS A 127 7.69 -12.58 6.54
CA LYS A 127 9.12 -12.60 6.18
C LYS A 127 9.60 -11.31 5.51
N ASN A 128 8.70 -10.37 5.22
CA ASN A 128 9.05 -9.13 4.54
C ASN A 128 9.60 -8.11 5.55
N VAL A 129 10.80 -7.62 5.29
CA VAL A 129 11.48 -6.60 6.13
C VAL A 129 10.76 -5.24 6.14
N ALA A 130 9.85 -4.99 5.21
CA ALA A 130 9.01 -3.79 5.19
C ALA A 130 8.20 -3.59 6.49
N LYS A 131 7.94 -4.67 7.25
CA LYS A 131 7.36 -4.60 8.60
C LYS A 131 8.09 -3.59 9.48
N ASN A 132 9.42 -3.58 9.45
CA ASN A 132 10.24 -2.67 10.25
C ASN A 132 10.00 -1.20 9.89
N PHE A 133 9.82 -0.91 8.61
CA PHE A 133 9.46 0.44 8.14
C PHE A 133 8.10 0.86 8.70
N TYR A 134 7.09 0.01 8.63
CA TYR A 134 5.76 0.32 9.14
C TYR A 134 5.75 0.51 10.67
N GLU A 135 6.49 -0.29 11.41
CA GLU A 135 6.65 -0.11 12.86
C GLU A 135 7.26 1.25 13.22
N LYS A 136 8.27 1.70 12.46
CA LYS A 136 8.92 3.00 12.67
C LYS A 136 7.98 4.18 12.48
N ILE A 137 6.99 4.06 11.62
CA ILE A 137 6.00 5.12 11.36
C ILE A 137 4.71 4.94 12.15
N GLY A 138 4.69 4.03 13.13
CA GLY A 138 3.65 3.95 14.15
C GLY A 138 2.62 2.85 13.96
N PHE A 139 2.80 1.95 12.99
CA PHE A 139 1.96 0.77 12.87
C PHE A 139 2.35 -0.31 13.87
N LYS A 140 1.37 -1.06 14.36
CA LYS A 140 1.56 -2.20 15.28
C LYS A 140 0.87 -3.44 14.73
N VAL A 141 1.50 -4.59 14.92
CA VAL A 141 0.86 -5.88 14.60
C VAL A 141 -0.33 -6.09 15.53
N ILE A 142 -1.50 -6.30 14.94
CA ILE A 142 -2.73 -6.60 15.69
C ILE A 142 -3.15 -8.06 15.58
N ARG A 143 -2.73 -8.79 14.55
CA ARG A 143 -2.94 -10.23 14.39
C ARG A 143 -2.08 -10.81 13.27
N SER A 144 -2.02 -12.14 13.22
CA SER A 144 -1.48 -12.89 12.08
C SER A 144 -2.63 -13.51 11.29
N GLU A 145 -2.47 -13.60 9.99
CA GLU A 145 -3.41 -14.25 9.08
C GLU A 145 -2.69 -15.21 8.14
N ASP A 146 -3.26 -16.40 7.94
CA ASP A 146 -2.89 -17.33 6.88
C ASP A 146 -4.08 -17.42 5.92
N LYS A 147 -4.05 -16.62 4.86
CA LYS A 147 -5.14 -16.51 3.91
C LYS A 147 -4.93 -17.48 2.75
N ASP A 148 -5.86 -18.40 2.56
CA ASP A 148 -5.95 -19.20 1.36
C ASP A 148 -6.36 -18.31 0.17
N ILE A 149 -5.51 -18.23 -0.85
CA ILE A 149 -5.76 -17.44 -2.07
C ILE A 149 -6.10 -18.28 -3.28
N GLY A 150 -6.34 -19.59 -3.06
CA GLY A 150 -6.66 -20.55 -4.10
C GLY A 150 -5.41 -21.22 -4.69
N ASN A 151 -5.65 -22.23 -5.53
CA ASN A 151 -4.60 -23.00 -6.21
C ASN A 151 -3.53 -23.62 -5.28
N GLY A 152 -3.89 -23.83 -4.00
CA GLY A 152 -2.96 -24.35 -2.98
C GLY A 152 -1.99 -23.32 -2.40
N TYR A 153 -2.17 -22.04 -2.71
CA TYR A 153 -1.31 -20.97 -2.22
C TYR A 153 -1.92 -20.23 -1.02
N PHE A 154 -1.04 -19.72 -0.16
CA PHE A 154 -1.39 -18.94 1.02
C PHE A 154 -0.64 -17.60 1.05
N MET A 155 -1.29 -16.57 1.58
CA MET A 155 -0.65 -15.35 2.02
C MET A 155 -0.53 -15.40 3.55
N ASN A 156 0.72 -15.48 4.03
CA ASN A 156 1.04 -15.59 5.45
C ASN A 156 1.49 -14.22 5.95
N ASP A 157 0.53 -13.46 6.47
CA ASP A 157 0.72 -12.04 6.77
C ASP A 157 0.60 -11.73 8.26
N TYR A 158 1.23 -10.62 8.65
CA TYR A 158 0.77 -9.80 9.76
C TYR A 158 -0.24 -8.79 9.26
N VAL A 159 -1.30 -8.55 10.04
CA VAL A 159 -2.13 -7.36 9.90
C VAL A 159 -1.60 -6.31 10.87
N MET A 160 -1.29 -5.14 10.35
CA MET A 160 -0.79 -4.02 11.13
C MET A 160 -1.79 -2.87 11.10
N GLU A 161 -1.83 -2.09 12.18
CA GLU A 161 -2.75 -0.97 12.32
C GLU A 161 -2.05 0.24 12.91
N LYS A 162 -2.39 1.41 12.39
CA LYS A 162 -2.10 2.71 12.99
C LYS A 162 -3.40 3.42 13.31
N LYS A 163 -3.62 3.76 14.59
CA LYS A 163 -4.74 4.60 15.01
C LYS A 163 -4.47 6.06 14.66
N LEU A 164 -5.49 6.75 14.16
CA LEU A 164 -5.38 8.11 13.66
C LEU A 164 -6.09 9.15 14.54
N THR A 165 -6.95 8.72 15.47
CA THR A 165 -7.81 9.59 16.28
C THR A 165 -7.06 10.43 17.31
N ASN A 166 -5.93 9.96 17.83
CA ASN A 166 -5.16 10.65 18.87
C ASN A 166 -4.41 11.90 18.38
N GLU A 167 -4.15 12.01 17.08
CA GLU A 167 -3.45 13.17 16.52
C GLU A 167 -4.33 14.43 16.44
N HIS A 168 -5.66 14.26 16.40
CA HIS A 168 -6.61 15.39 16.41
C HIS A 168 -6.85 15.99 17.81
N GLU A 169 -6.74 15.16 18.84
CA GLU A 169 -6.91 15.62 20.23
C GLU A 169 -5.65 16.34 20.74
N GLU A 170 -4.47 15.85 20.36
CA GLU A 170 -3.21 16.53 20.71
C GLU A 170 -3.11 17.93 20.08
N PHE A 171 -3.62 18.13 18.87
CA PHE A 171 -3.63 19.43 18.20
C PHE A 171 -4.63 20.41 18.83
N LYS A 172 -5.75 19.92 19.35
CA LYS A 172 -6.74 20.74 20.06
C LYS A 172 -6.30 21.12 21.47
N ASN A 173 -5.49 20.30 22.11
CA ASN A 173 -4.97 20.55 23.46
C ASN A 173 -3.68 21.37 23.47
N SER A 174 -3.09 21.65 22.30
CA SER A 174 -1.90 22.50 22.14
C SER A 174 -2.21 23.95 21.72
N LEU A 175 -3.48 24.30 21.59
CA LEU A 175 -3.99 25.66 21.37
C LEU A 175 -4.67 26.21 22.62
#